data_02aee0f44ac9abbd5ab81b0e15f020fe
#
_entry.id   02aee0f44ac9abbd5ab81b0e15f020fe
#
_cell.length_a   1.000
_cell.length_b   1.000
_cell.length_c   1.000
_cell.angle_alpha   90.00
_cell.angle_beta   90.00
_cell.angle_gamma   90.00
#
_symmetry.space_group_name_H-M   'P 1'
#
loop_
_entity.id
_entity.type
_entity.pdbx_description
1 polymer ?
#
loop_
_entity_poly.entity_id
_entity_poly.type
_entity_poly.pdbx_seq_one_letter_code
_entity_poly.pdbx_strand_id
1 'polypeptide(L)'
;FFKGEDMKFVSIIMGSKSDYEIVSEAAKTLEKFGVKYELIISSAHRSPKRTSEYVANAEKKGAKVFIAAAGMAAHLAGAIAANTTKPVIGIPMAGSALSGVDALYSTVQMPSGMPVATLAIGKAGAINAAYLAVQILALEDEGLASALKADREAKIKALEEDSSKVEVIL
;
A
#
# COMPACT_ATOMS: atom_id res chain seq x y z
N PHE A 1 5.60 -30.81 -15.51
CA PHE A 1 5.51 -30.07 -14.24
C PHE A 1 6.30 -28.80 -14.37
N PHE A 2 5.63 -27.70 -14.66
CA PHE A 2 6.24 -26.37 -14.50
C PHE A 2 6.42 -26.15 -12.99
N LYS A 3 7.67 -26.10 -12.50
CA LYS A 3 7.98 -25.44 -11.24
C LYS A 3 7.58 -23.97 -11.47
N GLY A 4 6.50 -23.53 -10.82
CA GLY A 4 6.08 -22.15 -10.90
C GLY A 4 7.25 -21.26 -10.46
N GLU A 5 7.66 -20.35 -11.33
CA GLU A 5 8.43 -19.18 -10.87
C GLU A 5 7.69 -18.61 -9.68
N ASP A 6 8.40 -18.41 -8.57
CA ASP A 6 7.83 -17.79 -7.35
C ASP A 6 7.21 -16.46 -7.77
N MET A 7 5.90 -16.43 -7.87
CA MET A 7 5.14 -15.26 -8.34
C MET A 7 5.20 -14.19 -7.26
N LYS A 8 6.23 -13.34 -7.29
CA LYS A 8 6.33 -12.20 -6.38
C LYS A 8 5.24 -11.18 -6.71
N PHE A 9 4.42 -10.81 -5.73
CA PHE A 9 3.36 -9.82 -5.90
C PHE A 9 3.08 -9.05 -4.61
N VAL A 10 2.35 -7.94 -4.75
CA VAL A 10 1.83 -7.13 -3.65
C VAL A 10 0.35 -7.47 -3.44
N SER A 11 -0.04 -7.75 -2.22
CA SER A 11 -1.44 -7.97 -1.87
C SER A 11 -2.08 -6.68 -1.37
N ILE A 12 -3.17 -6.23 -1.99
CA ILE A 12 -3.95 -5.06 -1.57
C ILE A 12 -5.27 -5.56 -1.00
N ILE A 13 -5.56 -5.19 0.25
CA ILE A 13 -6.79 -5.54 0.95
C ILE A 13 -7.49 -4.26 1.38
N MET A 14 -8.77 -4.13 1.06
CA MET A 14 -9.59 -3.00 1.53
C MET A 14 -10.80 -3.51 2.32
N GLY A 15 -11.17 -2.77 3.37
CA GLY A 15 -12.24 -3.16 4.28
C GLY A 15 -13.65 -3.02 3.70
N SER A 16 -13.82 -2.21 2.66
CA SER A 16 -15.09 -1.91 2.03
C SER A 16 -14.95 -1.56 0.56
N LYS A 17 -16.02 -1.81 -0.22
CA LYS A 17 -16.10 -1.37 -1.62
C LYS A 17 -16.03 0.17 -1.75
N SER A 18 -16.49 0.90 -0.76
CA SER A 18 -16.43 2.37 -0.75
C SER A 18 -15.01 2.92 -0.85
N ASP A 19 -13.99 2.13 -0.49
CA ASP A 19 -12.59 2.52 -0.51
C ASP A 19 -11.95 2.35 -1.89
N TYR A 20 -12.64 1.67 -2.82
CA TYR A 20 -12.07 1.23 -4.10
C TYR A 20 -11.52 2.36 -4.96
N GLU A 21 -12.21 3.49 -5.06
CA GLU A 21 -11.77 4.62 -5.88
C GLU A 21 -10.38 5.10 -5.46
N ILE A 22 -10.16 5.26 -4.15
CA ILE A 22 -8.87 5.69 -3.59
C ILE A 22 -7.83 4.57 -3.67
N VAL A 23 -8.21 3.35 -3.31
CA VAL A 23 -7.29 2.19 -3.30
C VAL A 23 -6.83 1.82 -4.72
N SER A 24 -7.65 2.07 -5.74
CA SER A 24 -7.26 1.87 -7.14
C SER A 24 -6.03 2.71 -7.56
N GLU A 25 -5.75 3.82 -6.89
CA GLU A 25 -4.54 4.60 -7.15
C GLU A 25 -3.26 3.85 -6.73
N ALA A 26 -3.33 3.01 -5.70
CA ALA A 26 -2.23 2.10 -5.37
C ALA A 26 -2.02 1.06 -6.47
N ALA A 27 -3.10 0.45 -6.98
CA ALA A 27 -3.03 -0.50 -8.08
C ALA A 27 -2.40 0.11 -9.34
N LYS A 28 -2.88 1.29 -9.76
CA LYS A 28 -2.31 2.03 -10.89
C LYS A 28 -0.82 2.34 -10.72
N THR A 29 -0.41 2.66 -9.49
CA THR A 29 1.00 2.93 -9.18
C THR A 29 1.84 1.65 -9.31
N LEU A 30 1.35 0.50 -8.83
CA LEU A 30 2.02 -0.78 -9.02
C LEU A 30 2.12 -1.17 -10.50
N GLU A 31 1.04 -0.97 -11.28
CA GLU A 31 1.01 -1.19 -12.73
C GLU A 31 2.07 -0.35 -13.45
N LYS A 32 2.23 0.93 -13.07
CA LYS A 32 3.25 1.83 -13.60
C LYS A 32 4.67 1.25 -13.48
N PHE A 33 4.96 0.53 -12.39
CA PHE A 33 6.25 -0.13 -12.17
C PHE A 33 6.29 -1.60 -12.63
N GLY A 34 5.22 -2.10 -13.27
CA GLY A 34 5.15 -3.48 -13.73
C GLY A 34 5.08 -4.50 -12.59
N VAL A 35 4.70 -4.07 -11.38
CA VAL A 35 4.58 -4.95 -10.21
C VAL A 35 3.22 -5.64 -10.21
N LYS A 36 3.22 -6.97 -10.14
CA LYS A 36 2.00 -7.77 -10.03
C LYS A 36 1.32 -7.53 -8.68
N TYR A 37 0.01 -7.56 -8.66
CA TYR A 37 -0.75 -7.42 -7.42
C TYR A 37 -2.04 -8.26 -7.43
N GLU A 38 -2.55 -8.54 -6.25
CA GLU A 38 -3.94 -8.95 -6.02
C GLU A 38 -4.66 -7.84 -5.27
N LEU A 39 -5.95 -7.63 -5.54
CA LEU A 39 -6.79 -6.68 -4.83
C LEU A 39 -8.08 -7.38 -4.41
N ILE A 40 -8.36 -7.36 -3.11
CA ILE A 40 -9.58 -7.95 -2.55
C ILE A 40 -10.27 -7.03 -1.55
N ILE A 41 -11.54 -7.32 -1.33
CA ILE A 41 -12.31 -6.77 -0.20
C ILE A 41 -12.35 -7.82 0.90
N SER A 42 -11.88 -7.48 2.10
CA SER A 42 -12.04 -8.27 3.31
C SER A 42 -12.01 -7.38 4.54
N SER A 43 -12.97 -7.57 5.44
CA SER A 43 -13.10 -6.77 6.65
C SER A 43 -12.60 -7.53 7.87
N ALA A 44 -11.71 -6.90 8.65
CA ALA A 44 -11.25 -7.46 9.91
C ALA A 44 -12.41 -7.70 10.91
N HIS A 45 -13.42 -6.83 10.91
CA HIS A 45 -14.56 -6.93 11.82
C HIS A 45 -15.67 -7.86 11.31
N ARG A 46 -15.98 -7.79 9.99
CA ARG A 46 -17.14 -8.50 9.41
C ARG A 46 -16.79 -9.87 8.85
N SER A 47 -15.53 -10.10 8.52
CA SER A 47 -15.04 -11.37 7.94
C SER A 47 -13.63 -11.73 8.43
N PRO A 48 -13.39 -11.82 9.76
CA PRO A 48 -12.05 -12.01 10.31
C PRO A 48 -11.39 -13.31 9.84
N LYS A 49 -12.15 -14.40 9.79
CA LYS A 49 -11.67 -15.70 9.29
C LYS A 49 -11.21 -15.63 7.84
N ARG A 50 -12.03 -15.02 6.95
CA ARG A 50 -11.67 -14.81 5.55
C ARG A 50 -10.37 -13.99 5.41
N THR A 51 -10.20 -12.96 6.25
CA THR A 51 -8.99 -12.14 6.23
C THR A 51 -7.75 -12.96 6.57
N SER A 52 -7.78 -13.73 7.66
CA SER A 52 -6.64 -14.55 8.07
C SER A 52 -6.32 -15.67 7.07
N GLU A 53 -7.33 -16.35 6.55
CA GLU A 53 -7.17 -17.41 5.53
C GLU A 53 -6.58 -16.84 4.23
N TYR A 54 -7.06 -15.67 3.80
CA TYR A 54 -6.52 -15.02 2.61
C TYR A 54 -5.05 -14.65 2.79
N VAL A 55 -4.67 -14.04 3.92
CA VAL A 55 -3.27 -13.68 4.19
C VAL A 55 -2.36 -14.89 4.12
N ALA A 56 -2.73 -15.99 4.78
CA ALA A 56 -1.97 -17.24 4.75
C ALA A 56 -1.82 -17.80 3.33
N ASN A 57 -2.89 -17.77 2.53
CA ASN A 57 -2.87 -18.25 1.15
C ASN A 57 -2.06 -17.34 0.22
N ALA A 58 -2.20 -16.02 0.36
CA ALA A 58 -1.43 -15.04 -0.41
C ALA A 58 0.08 -15.19 -0.15
N GLU A 59 0.48 -15.39 1.11
CA GLU A 59 1.87 -15.61 1.48
C GLU A 59 2.42 -16.88 0.81
N LYS A 60 1.68 -17.99 0.84
CA LYS A 60 2.04 -19.23 0.15
C LYS A 60 2.15 -19.07 -1.37
N LYS A 61 1.34 -18.19 -1.98
CA LYS A 61 1.40 -17.87 -3.41
C LYS A 61 2.57 -16.99 -3.80
N GLY A 62 3.20 -16.31 -2.83
CA GLY A 62 4.36 -15.45 -3.07
C GLY A 62 4.13 -13.95 -2.81
N ALA A 63 3.10 -13.57 -2.06
CA ALA A 63 2.94 -12.19 -1.60
C ALA A 63 4.16 -11.76 -0.78
N LYS A 64 4.75 -10.62 -1.15
CA LYS A 64 5.95 -10.07 -0.50
C LYS A 64 5.62 -8.91 0.42
N VAL A 65 4.56 -8.18 0.11
CA VAL A 65 4.10 -7.00 0.85
C VAL A 65 2.57 -7.01 0.88
N PHE A 66 2.00 -6.62 2.01
CA PHE A 66 0.57 -6.42 2.16
C PHE A 66 0.27 -4.92 2.32
N ILE A 67 -0.68 -4.41 1.55
CA ILE A 67 -1.24 -3.07 1.68
C ILE A 67 -2.67 -3.21 2.19
N ALA A 68 -3.00 -2.51 3.27
CA ALA A 68 -4.32 -2.57 3.89
C ALA A 68 -4.94 -1.18 4.00
N ALA A 69 -6.14 -1.00 3.45
CA ALA A 69 -6.89 0.25 3.53
C ALA A 69 -8.16 0.06 4.38
N ALA A 70 -8.33 0.88 5.39
CA ALA A 70 -9.51 0.88 6.25
C ALA A 70 -9.80 2.27 6.83
N GLY A 71 -11.08 2.53 7.06
CA GLY A 71 -11.57 3.74 7.72
C GLY A 71 -12.13 3.47 9.11
N MET A 72 -12.53 4.52 9.80
CA MET A 72 -13.10 4.46 11.14
C MET A 72 -12.13 3.80 12.14
N ALA A 73 -12.58 2.82 12.93
CA ALA A 73 -11.71 1.95 13.73
C ALA A 73 -10.93 1.00 12.79
N ALA A 74 -9.87 1.49 12.18
CA ALA A 74 -9.15 0.86 11.10
C ALA A 74 -8.22 -0.26 11.59
N HIS A 75 -8.78 -1.39 12.00
CA HIS A 75 -8.05 -2.53 12.54
C HIS A 75 -7.47 -3.48 11.48
N LEU A 76 -7.80 -3.30 10.20
CA LEU A 76 -7.45 -4.26 9.15
C LEU A 76 -5.94 -4.48 9.02
N ALA A 77 -5.15 -3.41 8.99
CA ALA A 77 -3.70 -3.51 8.88
C ALA A 77 -3.08 -4.25 10.08
N GLY A 78 -3.53 -3.95 11.29
CA GLY A 78 -3.10 -4.66 12.51
C GLY A 78 -3.51 -6.13 12.50
N ALA A 79 -4.72 -6.45 12.05
CA ALA A 79 -5.19 -7.83 11.91
C ALA A 79 -4.36 -8.62 10.88
N ILE A 80 -3.95 -7.98 9.79
CA ILE A 80 -3.04 -8.59 8.80
C ILE A 80 -1.67 -8.81 9.41
N ALA A 81 -1.09 -7.80 10.08
CA ALA A 81 0.20 -7.90 10.74
C ALA A 81 0.26 -9.02 11.79
N ALA A 82 -0.86 -9.32 12.44
CA ALA A 82 -0.98 -10.44 13.38
C ALA A 82 -0.91 -11.83 12.70
N ASN A 83 -1.08 -11.91 11.38
CA ASN A 83 -1.14 -13.15 10.61
C ASN A 83 0.04 -13.35 9.66
N THR A 84 1.02 -12.44 9.61
CA THR A 84 2.19 -12.53 8.74
C THR A 84 3.39 -11.83 9.32
N THR A 85 4.59 -12.25 8.96
CA THR A 85 5.84 -11.52 9.21
C THR A 85 6.32 -10.71 8.00
N LYS A 86 5.55 -10.71 6.91
CA LYS A 86 5.83 -9.85 5.76
C LYS A 86 5.50 -8.39 6.07
N PRO A 87 6.14 -7.42 5.40
CA PRO A 87 5.81 -6.02 5.56
C PRO A 87 4.33 -5.73 5.34
N VAL A 88 3.72 -4.99 6.27
CA VAL A 88 2.33 -4.51 6.18
C VAL A 88 2.33 -3.00 6.13
N ILE A 89 1.65 -2.44 5.13
CA ILE A 89 1.52 -1.00 4.89
C ILE A 89 0.06 -0.64 5.08
N GLY A 90 -0.22 0.35 5.93
CA GLY A 90 -1.57 0.80 6.23
C GLY A 90 -1.92 2.12 5.53
N ILE A 91 -3.12 2.18 4.97
CA ILE A 91 -3.71 3.39 4.40
C ILE A 91 -4.94 3.77 5.23
N PRO A 92 -4.86 4.81 6.06
CA PRO A 92 -6.04 5.33 6.75
C PRO A 92 -7.01 5.96 5.74
N MET A 93 -8.29 5.64 5.84
CA MET A 93 -9.33 6.16 4.94
C MET A 93 -10.17 7.24 5.64
N ALA A 94 -10.51 8.31 4.91
CA ALA A 94 -11.17 9.49 5.45
C ALA A 94 -12.72 9.39 5.55
N GLY A 95 -13.29 8.21 5.40
CA GLY A 95 -14.74 7.99 5.32
C GLY A 95 -15.51 8.08 6.62
N SER A 96 -15.03 8.83 7.63
CA SER A 96 -15.68 8.98 8.94
C SER A 96 -16.00 10.43 9.27
N ALA A 97 -16.79 10.64 10.34
CA ALA A 97 -17.07 11.97 10.92
C ALA A 97 -15.80 12.68 11.43
N LEU A 98 -14.69 11.93 11.64
CA LEU A 98 -13.41 12.45 12.10
C LEU A 98 -12.40 12.62 10.95
N SER A 99 -12.86 12.59 9.69
CA SER A 99 -12.05 12.86 8.50
C SER A 99 -10.77 12.01 8.39
N GLY A 100 -10.80 10.79 8.92
CA GLY A 100 -9.70 9.84 8.85
C GLY A 100 -8.69 9.92 9.99
N VAL A 101 -8.81 10.86 10.93
CA VAL A 101 -7.91 10.95 12.09
C VAL A 101 -8.07 9.73 13.01
N ASP A 102 -9.30 9.24 13.15
CA ASP A 102 -9.63 7.98 13.83
C ASP A 102 -8.95 6.77 13.16
N ALA A 103 -9.02 6.70 11.84
CA ALA A 103 -8.35 5.65 11.07
C ALA A 103 -6.81 5.76 11.17
N LEU A 104 -6.26 6.97 11.13
CA LEU A 104 -4.83 7.20 11.31
C LEU A 104 -4.35 6.68 12.66
N TYR A 105 -4.99 7.05 13.76
CA TYR A 105 -4.60 6.60 15.09
C TYR A 105 -4.77 5.08 15.27
N SER A 106 -5.87 4.51 14.75
CA SER A 106 -6.10 3.06 14.80
C SER A 106 -5.06 2.26 14.02
N THR A 107 -4.48 2.84 12.99
CA THR A 107 -3.50 2.17 12.11
C THR A 107 -2.07 2.37 12.61
N VAL A 108 -1.70 3.57 13.08
CA VAL A 108 -0.31 3.92 13.41
C VAL A 108 0.10 3.47 14.80
N GLN A 109 -0.81 3.46 15.79
CA GLN A 109 -0.48 3.16 17.19
C GLN A 109 -0.40 1.64 17.45
N MET A 110 0.53 0.98 16.78
CA MET A 110 0.77 -0.45 16.96
C MET A 110 1.67 -0.75 18.17
N PRO A 111 1.44 -1.89 18.86
CA PRO A 111 2.31 -2.31 19.96
C PRO A 111 3.71 -2.68 19.45
N SER A 112 4.70 -2.61 20.34
CA SER A 112 6.08 -2.99 20.06
C SER A 112 6.17 -4.41 19.50
N GLY A 113 6.94 -4.60 18.43
CA GLY A 113 7.13 -5.90 17.78
C GLY A 113 6.09 -6.23 16.69
N MET A 114 5.05 -5.40 16.53
CA MET A 114 3.99 -5.57 15.52
C MET A 114 3.88 -4.33 14.63
N PRO A 115 4.86 -4.04 13.76
CA PRO A 115 4.88 -2.82 12.97
C PRO A 115 3.86 -2.83 11.84
N VAL A 116 3.24 -1.67 11.61
CA VAL A 116 2.50 -1.33 10.40
C VAL A 116 3.05 -0.01 9.86
N ALA A 117 3.56 -0.01 8.63
CA ALA A 117 4.04 1.19 7.96
C ALA A 117 2.84 2.05 7.53
N THR A 118 2.45 3.02 8.35
CA THR A 118 1.25 3.84 8.13
C THR A 118 1.58 5.05 7.28
N LEU A 119 0.88 5.21 6.16
CA LEU A 119 1.06 6.31 5.20
C LEU A 119 0.01 7.41 5.42
N ALA A 120 -0.02 8.38 4.52
CA ALA A 120 -0.96 9.48 4.58
C ALA A 120 -2.42 9.01 4.45
N ILE A 121 -3.35 9.81 4.97
CA ILE A 121 -4.79 9.57 4.84
C ILE A 121 -5.21 9.70 3.37
N GLY A 122 -5.97 8.75 2.88
CA GLY A 122 -6.62 8.80 1.57
C GLY A 122 -5.69 8.61 0.37
N LYS A 123 -5.92 9.37 -0.70
CA LYS A 123 -5.30 9.16 -2.01
C LYS A 123 -3.76 9.23 -1.98
N ALA A 124 -3.20 10.22 -1.31
CA ALA A 124 -1.75 10.34 -1.18
C ALA A 124 -1.16 9.12 -0.46
N GLY A 125 -1.85 8.61 0.57
CA GLY A 125 -1.47 7.40 1.28
C GLY A 125 -1.51 6.16 0.39
N ALA A 126 -2.53 6.01 -0.47
CA ALA A 126 -2.65 4.90 -1.40
C ALA A 126 -1.48 4.88 -2.40
N ILE A 127 -1.16 6.03 -3.00
CA ILE A 127 -0.03 6.17 -3.92
C ILE A 127 1.28 5.86 -3.20
N ASN A 128 1.52 6.46 -2.02
CA ASN A 128 2.75 6.26 -1.26
C ASN A 128 2.89 4.83 -0.72
N ALA A 129 1.79 4.14 -0.41
CA ALA A 129 1.80 2.74 -0.03
C ALA A 129 2.34 1.86 -1.17
N ALA A 130 1.91 2.10 -2.40
CA ALA A 130 2.43 1.41 -3.56
C ALA A 130 3.91 1.74 -3.81
N TYR A 131 4.32 3.02 -3.70
CA TYR A 131 5.74 3.39 -3.79
C TYR A 131 6.59 2.67 -2.74
N LEU A 132 6.15 2.64 -1.48
CA LEU A 132 6.88 1.93 -0.43
C LEU A 132 6.97 0.43 -0.71
N ALA A 133 5.89 -0.19 -1.20
CA ALA A 133 5.91 -1.59 -1.62
C ALA A 133 6.94 -1.84 -2.74
N VAL A 134 6.97 -0.96 -3.76
CA VAL A 134 7.97 -1.03 -4.84
C VAL A 134 9.39 -0.84 -4.30
N GLN A 135 9.61 0.11 -3.37
CA GLN A 135 10.90 0.32 -2.73
C GLN A 135 11.39 -0.92 -1.96
N ILE A 136 10.48 -1.60 -1.24
CA ILE A 136 10.81 -2.85 -0.54
C ILE A 136 11.23 -3.94 -1.54
N LEU A 137 10.48 -4.11 -2.64
CA LEU A 137 10.83 -5.08 -3.67
C LEU A 137 12.13 -4.72 -4.38
N ALA A 138 12.41 -3.44 -4.57
CA ALA A 138 13.61 -2.92 -5.22
C ALA A 138 14.91 -3.18 -4.42
N LEU A 139 14.83 -3.57 -3.15
CA LEU A 139 16.01 -3.99 -2.38
C LEU A 139 16.68 -5.24 -2.98
N GLU A 140 15.91 -6.06 -3.69
CA GLU A 140 16.38 -7.30 -4.36
C GLU A 140 16.13 -7.27 -5.88
N ASP A 141 15.78 -6.11 -6.46
CA ASP A 141 15.46 -5.95 -7.88
C ASP A 141 16.05 -4.64 -8.43
N GLU A 142 17.18 -4.74 -9.12
CA GLU A 142 17.87 -3.59 -9.70
C GLU A 142 17.05 -2.87 -10.78
N GLY A 143 16.18 -3.60 -11.49
CA GLY A 143 15.27 -3.02 -12.49
C GLY A 143 14.26 -2.09 -11.83
N LEU A 144 13.63 -2.51 -10.73
CA LEU A 144 12.75 -1.67 -9.94
C LEU A 144 13.49 -0.49 -9.30
N ALA A 145 14.71 -0.72 -8.78
CA ALA A 145 15.52 0.36 -8.21
C ALA A 145 15.82 1.44 -9.25
N SER A 146 16.19 1.05 -10.46
CA SER A 146 16.44 1.97 -11.59
C SER A 146 15.16 2.71 -12.02
N ALA A 147 14.03 2.01 -12.10
CA ALA A 147 12.74 2.61 -12.45
C ALA A 147 12.29 3.65 -11.42
N LEU A 148 12.50 3.41 -10.13
CA LEU A 148 12.21 4.39 -9.07
C LEU A 148 13.07 5.65 -9.19
N LYS A 149 14.36 5.51 -9.51
CA LYS A 149 15.26 6.66 -9.75
C LYS A 149 14.79 7.47 -10.95
N ALA A 150 14.51 6.83 -12.08
CA ALA A 150 14.03 7.49 -13.29
C ALA A 150 12.69 8.21 -13.05
N ASP A 151 11.76 7.61 -12.31
CA ASP A 151 10.49 8.24 -11.94
C ASP A 151 10.71 9.50 -11.08
N ARG A 152 11.66 9.46 -10.15
CA ARG A 152 11.98 10.62 -9.31
C ARG A 152 12.61 11.75 -10.11
N GLU A 153 13.54 11.44 -11.00
CA GLU A 153 14.16 12.41 -11.92
C GLU A 153 13.12 13.06 -12.84
N ALA A 154 12.20 12.28 -13.39
CA ALA A 154 11.10 12.82 -14.20
C ALA A 154 10.21 13.79 -13.43
N LYS A 155 9.92 13.51 -12.15
CA LYS A 155 9.15 14.42 -11.29
C LYS A 155 9.90 15.71 -10.97
N ILE A 156 11.21 15.64 -10.72
CA ILE A 156 12.05 16.82 -10.50
C ILE A 156 12.01 17.70 -11.74
N LYS A 157 12.24 17.12 -12.92
CA LYS A 157 12.22 17.85 -14.20
C LYS A 157 10.87 18.52 -14.46
N ALA A 158 9.77 17.81 -14.21
CA ALA A 158 8.42 18.39 -14.37
C ALA A 158 8.20 19.58 -13.41
N LEU A 159 8.67 19.48 -12.17
CA LEU A 159 8.56 20.57 -11.20
C LEU A 159 9.39 21.80 -11.62
N GLU A 160 10.61 21.58 -12.13
CA GLU A 160 11.48 22.66 -12.63
C GLU A 160 10.85 23.33 -13.87
N GLU A 161 10.27 22.56 -14.79
CA GLU A 161 9.54 23.09 -15.94
C GLU A 161 8.31 23.91 -15.53
N ASP A 162 7.59 23.49 -14.49
CA ASP A 162 6.45 24.26 -13.97
C ASP A 162 6.91 25.51 -13.21
N SER A 163 7.99 25.43 -12.45
CA SER A 163 8.58 26.58 -11.78
C SER A 163 8.98 27.67 -12.77
N SER A 164 9.64 27.30 -13.86
CA SER A 164 10.10 28.25 -14.89
C SER A 164 8.98 29.07 -15.53
N LYS A 165 7.73 28.60 -15.45
CA LYS A 165 6.54 29.31 -15.99
C LYS A 165 5.95 30.34 -15.04
N VAL A 166 6.25 30.28 -13.76
CA VAL A 166 5.60 31.07 -12.70
C VAL A 166 6.56 31.80 -11.78
N GLU A 167 7.84 31.40 -11.73
CA GLU A 167 8.83 32.02 -10.82
C GLU A 167 9.17 33.47 -11.20
N VAL A 168 9.34 34.28 -10.18
CA VAL A 168 9.90 35.64 -10.29
C VAL A 168 11.10 35.73 -9.37
N ILE A 169 12.28 35.90 -9.96
CA ILE A 169 13.54 36.03 -9.24
C ILE A 169 14.04 37.47 -9.38
N LEU A 170 14.38 38.14 -8.25
CA LEU A 170 14.93 39.49 -8.19
C LEU A 170 16.44 39.46 -8.18
#